data_a19b0a221627035fe48abf3fe3daff01
#
_entry.id   a19b0a221627035fe48abf3fe3daff01
#
_cell.length_a   1.000
_cell.length_b   1.000
_cell.length_c   1.000
_cell.angle_alpha   90.00
_cell.angle_beta   90.00
_cell.angle_gamma   90.00
#
_symmetry.space_group_name_H-M   'P 1'
#
loop_
_entity.id
_entity.type
_entity.pdbx_description
1 polymer ?
#
loop_
_entity_poly.entity_id
_entity_poly.type
_entity_poly.pdbx_seq_one_letter_code
_entity_poly.pdbx_strand_id
1 'polypeptide(L)'
;TGLCFMQLGMNPSNILSKEHFKELGELLGVETTGSGLMNEEAYNLSLPMGDRLFFLDNLSRITRTSLKSVYERTVDDDVSYDQLVIASKTLLDYKKKHKLKDFTDLLEEWIRKGSVPRLNSLFVDEAQDLSKLQWQVVKKIGNEVPLKYAAGDDDQAIYRWAGAAVD
;
A
#
# COMPACT_ATOMS: atom_id res chain seq x y z
N THR A 1 -5.34 8.47 5.40
CA THR A 1 -4.10 8.12 6.15
C THR A 1 -3.94 8.99 7.38
N GLY A 2 -4.19 10.32 7.33
CA GLY A 2 -4.03 11.24 8.47
C GLY A 2 -4.81 10.86 9.72
N LEU A 3 -6.08 10.48 9.59
CA LEU A 3 -6.90 9.99 10.71
C LEU A 3 -6.29 8.73 11.36
N CYS A 4 -5.84 7.78 10.53
CA CYS A 4 -5.21 6.55 11.01
C CYS A 4 -3.94 6.86 11.80
N PHE A 5 -3.11 7.77 11.29
CA PHE A 5 -1.88 8.20 11.93
C PHE A 5 -2.12 8.80 13.32
N MET A 6 -3.08 9.71 13.44
CA MET A 6 -3.43 10.35 14.72
C MET A 6 -3.99 9.35 15.73
N GLN A 7 -4.93 8.51 15.33
CA GLN A 7 -5.58 7.56 16.24
C GLN A 7 -4.66 6.45 16.73
N LEU A 8 -3.67 6.06 15.92
CA LEU A 8 -2.67 5.07 16.30
C LEU A 8 -1.52 5.65 17.14
N GLY A 9 -1.56 6.96 17.41
CA GLY A 9 -0.51 7.62 18.22
C GLY A 9 0.88 7.52 17.59
N MET A 10 0.93 7.53 16.26
CA MET A 10 2.19 7.34 15.54
C MET A 10 3.04 8.60 15.56
N ASN A 11 4.36 8.41 15.68
CA ASN A 11 5.34 9.47 15.48
C ASN A 11 5.83 9.43 14.03
N PRO A 12 6.03 10.57 13.34
CA PRO A 12 6.63 10.62 12.02
C PRO A 12 7.94 9.84 11.87
N SER A 13 8.75 9.80 12.93
CA SER A 13 10.00 9.01 12.97
C SER A 13 9.80 7.49 12.89
N ASN A 14 8.58 7.00 13.09
CA ASN A 14 8.26 5.58 12.98
C ASN A 14 7.71 5.21 11.60
N ILE A 15 7.77 6.12 10.62
CA ILE A 15 7.37 5.86 9.24
C ILE A 15 8.61 5.56 8.40
N LEU A 16 8.49 4.55 7.55
CA LEU A 16 9.51 4.25 6.55
C LEU A 16 9.81 5.48 5.69
N SER A 17 11.09 5.82 5.58
CA SER A 17 11.60 6.91 4.74
C SER A 17 12.38 6.37 3.55
N LYS A 18 12.79 7.26 2.64
CA LYS A 18 13.65 6.90 1.51
C LYS A 18 14.98 6.28 1.96
N GLU A 19 15.54 6.77 3.05
CA GLU A 19 16.80 6.27 3.62
C GLU A 19 16.66 4.82 4.05
N HIS A 20 15.56 4.46 4.71
CA HIS A 20 15.27 3.07 5.09
C HIS A 20 15.16 2.14 3.88
N PHE A 21 14.57 2.61 2.77
CA PHE A 21 14.52 1.81 1.53
C PHE A 21 15.89 1.63 0.89
N LYS A 22 16.79 2.63 0.99
CA LYS A 22 18.18 2.47 0.54
C LYS A 22 18.92 1.42 1.37
N GLU A 23 18.80 1.47 2.70
CA GLU A 23 19.35 0.43 3.58
C GLU A 23 18.80 -0.96 3.25
N LEU A 24 17.50 -1.06 2.96
CA LEU A 24 16.87 -2.32 2.53
C LEU A 24 17.44 -2.80 1.18
N GLY A 25 17.68 -1.89 0.25
CA GLY A 25 18.34 -2.20 -1.02
C GLY A 25 19.76 -2.77 -0.81
N GLU A 26 20.55 -2.14 0.08
CA GLU A 26 21.88 -2.64 0.46
C GLU A 26 21.81 -4.03 1.07
N LEU A 27 20.86 -4.29 1.99
CA LEU A 27 20.65 -5.60 2.61
C LEU A 27 20.27 -6.70 1.59
N LEU A 28 19.55 -6.33 0.55
CA LEU A 28 19.11 -7.23 -0.52
C LEU A 28 20.14 -7.34 -1.68
N GLY A 29 21.14 -6.47 -1.71
CA GLY A 29 22.10 -6.41 -2.81
C GLY A 29 21.47 -5.88 -4.11
N VAL A 30 20.45 -5.01 -4.04
CA VAL A 30 19.74 -4.44 -5.19
C VAL A 30 19.72 -2.91 -5.12
N GLU A 31 19.74 -2.28 -6.29
CA GLU A 31 19.57 -0.83 -6.38
C GLU A 31 18.14 -0.42 -6.06
N THR A 32 17.97 0.71 -5.36
CA THR A 32 16.70 1.35 -5.09
C THR A 32 16.84 2.87 -4.99
N THR A 33 15.87 3.61 -5.48
CA THR A 33 15.78 5.06 -5.30
C THR A 33 15.17 5.45 -3.95
N GLY A 34 14.54 4.49 -3.29
CA GLY A 34 13.72 4.74 -2.10
C GLY A 34 12.34 5.33 -2.41
N SER A 35 11.96 5.41 -3.68
CA SER A 35 10.67 5.97 -4.12
C SER A 35 9.58 4.90 -4.27
N GLY A 36 9.90 3.64 -4.06
CA GLY A 36 9.18 2.44 -4.50
C GLY A 36 7.77 2.19 -3.99
N LEU A 37 7.17 3.05 -3.17
CA LEU A 37 5.86 2.71 -2.61
C LEU A 37 4.66 3.45 -3.21
N MET A 38 4.84 4.57 -3.92
CA MET A 38 3.70 5.44 -4.23
C MET A 38 3.80 6.24 -5.53
N ASN A 39 4.67 5.93 -6.46
CA ASN A 39 4.73 6.68 -7.72
C ASN A 39 3.94 5.99 -8.83
N GLU A 40 3.14 6.76 -9.55
CA GLU A 40 2.51 6.35 -10.81
C GLU A 40 3.53 5.79 -11.83
N GLU A 41 4.80 6.19 -11.70
CA GLU A 41 5.92 5.69 -12.47
C GLU A 41 6.45 4.32 -12.01
N ALA A 42 5.98 3.80 -10.88
CA ALA A 42 6.50 2.58 -10.26
C ALA A 42 6.25 1.30 -11.07
N TYR A 43 5.36 1.34 -12.04
CA TYR A 43 5.15 0.23 -12.99
C TYR A 43 6.04 0.32 -14.24
N ASN A 44 7.01 1.19 -14.24
CA ASN A 44 7.94 1.30 -15.34
C ASN A 44 9.10 0.33 -15.12
N LEU A 45 9.32 -0.59 -16.05
CA LEU A 45 10.46 -1.53 -16.07
C LEU A 45 11.85 -0.86 -16.01
N SER A 46 11.88 0.46 -16.22
CA SER A 46 13.11 1.27 -16.08
C SER A 46 13.48 1.56 -14.63
N LEU A 47 12.61 1.26 -13.64
CA LEU A 47 12.94 1.47 -12.23
C LEU A 47 13.96 0.43 -11.73
N PRO A 48 14.82 0.82 -10.77
CA PRO A 48 15.69 -0.12 -10.08
C PRO A 48 14.93 -1.33 -9.53
N MET A 49 15.60 -2.48 -9.53
CA MET A 49 15.00 -3.76 -9.10
C MET A 49 14.41 -3.67 -7.68
N GLY A 50 15.07 -2.98 -6.75
CA GLY A 50 14.57 -2.83 -5.39
C GLY A 50 13.24 -2.10 -5.33
N ASP A 51 13.06 -1.02 -6.11
CA ASP A 51 11.81 -0.29 -6.17
C ASP A 51 10.67 -1.14 -6.74
N ARG A 52 10.95 -1.97 -7.76
CA ARG A 52 9.98 -2.90 -8.34
C ARG A 52 9.56 -3.99 -7.34
N LEU A 53 10.51 -4.56 -6.60
CA LEU A 53 10.24 -5.57 -5.56
C LEU A 53 9.33 -5.01 -4.45
N PHE A 54 9.66 -3.82 -3.91
CA PHE A 54 8.85 -3.19 -2.88
C PHE A 54 7.48 -2.74 -3.39
N PHE A 55 7.40 -2.32 -4.64
CA PHE A 55 6.13 -2.03 -5.28
C PHE A 55 5.23 -3.27 -5.35
N LEU A 56 5.74 -4.43 -5.81
CA LEU A 56 4.96 -5.66 -5.90
C LEU A 56 4.51 -6.18 -4.54
N ASP A 57 5.36 -6.04 -3.50
CA ASP A 57 4.95 -6.34 -2.12
C ASP A 57 3.78 -5.45 -1.69
N ASN A 58 3.91 -4.14 -1.87
CA ASN A 58 2.84 -3.20 -1.53
C ASN A 58 1.57 -3.46 -2.34
N LEU A 59 1.69 -3.75 -3.64
CA LEU A 59 0.56 -4.06 -4.51
C LEU A 59 -0.22 -5.28 -4.00
N SER A 60 0.47 -6.33 -3.55
CA SER A 60 -0.18 -7.52 -2.98
C SER A 60 -1.02 -7.16 -1.75
N ARG A 61 -0.52 -6.27 -0.92
CA ARG A 61 -1.15 -5.84 0.32
C ARG A 61 -2.35 -4.92 0.07
N ILE A 62 -2.22 -3.91 -0.78
CA ILE A 62 -3.31 -2.96 -1.08
C ILE A 62 -4.45 -3.60 -1.88
N THR A 63 -4.12 -4.59 -2.75
CA THR A 63 -5.12 -5.34 -3.53
C THR A 63 -5.73 -6.51 -2.76
N ARG A 64 -5.19 -6.85 -1.57
CA ARG A 64 -5.57 -8.05 -0.81
C ARG A 64 -5.43 -9.33 -1.63
N THR A 65 -4.41 -9.38 -2.47
CA THR A 65 -4.09 -10.52 -3.35
C THR A 65 -2.79 -11.17 -2.86
N SER A 66 -2.62 -12.47 -3.07
CA SER A 66 -1.38 -13.15 -2.67
C SER A 66 -0.18 -12.62 -3.46
N LEU A 67 1.00 -12.60 -2.83
CA LEU A 67 2.25 -12.21 -3.46
C LEU A 67 2.51 -13.00 -4.76
N LYS A 68 2.21 -14.31 -4.73
CA LYS A 68 2.31 -15.18 -5.90
C LYS A 68 1.41 -14.72 -7.04
N SER A 69 0.15 -14.40 -6.73
CA SER A 69 -0.81 -13.97 -7.75
C SER A 69 -0.46 -12.60 -8.35
N VAL A 70 0.13 -11.70 -7.55
CA VAL A 70 0.65 -10.44 -8.08
C VAL A 70 1.82 -10.72 -9.02
N TYR A 71 2.78 -11.53 -8.60
CA TYR A 71 3.93 -11.91 -9.42
C TYR A 71 3.51 -12.52 -10.76
N GLU A 72 2.58 -13.49 -10.75
CA GLU A 72 2.10 -14.17 -11.96
C GLU A 72 1.38 -13.25 -12.97
N ARG A 73 0.84 -12.11 -12.51
CA ARG A 73 0.18 -11.10 -13.35
C ARG A 73 1.14 -10.03 -13.87
N THR A 74 2.30 -9.93 -13.26
CA THR A 74 3.31 -8.93 -13.62
C THR A 74 4.26 -9.56 -14.62
N VAL A 75 4.36 -8.97 -15.81
CA VAL A 75 5.33 -9.38 -16.83
C VAL A 75 6.63 -8.62 -16.55
N ASP A 76 7.50 -9.21 -15.74
CA ASP A 76 8.81 -8.66 -15.41
C ASP A 76 9.85 -9.80 -15.36
N ASP A 77 10.55 -9.97 -16.47
CA ASP A 77 11.52 -11.06 -16.65
C ASP A 77 12.79 -10.90 -15.78
N ASP A 78 13.05 -9.70 -15.27
CA ASP A 78 14.22 -9.41 -14.43
C ASP A 78 14.02 -9.76 -12.95
N VAL A 79 12.76 -9.90 -12.51
CA VAL A 79 12.40 -10.19 -11.12
C VAL A 79 11.96 -11.63 -10.99
N SER A 80 12.63 -12.40 -10.14
CA SER A 80 12.17 -13.75 -9.80
C SER A 80 11.21 -13.76 -8.61
N TYR A 81 10.35 -14.78 -8.55
CA TYR A 81 9.44 -14.94 -7.40
C TYR A 81 10.20 -15.11 -6.07
N ASP A 82 11.34 -15.82 -6.08
CA ASP A 82 12.16 -16.01 -4.88
C ASP A 82 12.75 -14.69 -4.38
N GLN A 83 13.22 -13.82 -5.28
CA GLN A 83 13.68 -12.47 -4.92
C GLN A 83 12.55 -11.64 -4.30
N LEU A 84 11.35 -11.72 -4.86
CA LEU A 84 10.18 -11.02 -4.31
C LEU A 84 9.81 -11.53 -2.92
N VAL A 85 9.82 -12.83 -2.69
CA VAL A 85 9.56 -13.43 -1.35
C VAL A 85 10.64 -13.01 -0.34
N ILE A 86 11.90 -13.01 -0.74
CA ILE A 86 13.01 -12.56 0.12
C ILE A 86 12.86 -11.09 0.46
N ALA A 87 12.58 -10.23 -0.53
CA ALA A 87 12.40 -8.80 -0.32
C ALA A 87 11.22 -8.49 0.62
N SER A 88 10.07 -9.15 0.41
CA SER A 88 8.89 -9.03 1.27
C SER A 88 9.19 -9.41 2.71
N LYS A 89 9.88 -10.53 2.92
CA LYS A 89 10.28 -10.98 4.26
C LYS A 89 11.28 -10.03 4.90
N THR A 90 12.29 -9.60 4.17
CA THR A 90 13.32 -8.66 4.65
C THR A 90 12.67 -7.33 5.07
N LEU A 91 11.76 -6.78 4.25
CA LEU A 91 11.00 -5.57 4.59
C LEU A 91 10.19 -5.74 5.88
N LEU A 92 9.48 -6.87 6.02
CA LEU A 92 8.70 -7.15 7.22
C LEU A 92 9.57 -7.25 8.48
N ASP A 93 10.69 -7.97 8.40
CA ASP A 93 11.60 -8.16 9.53
C ASP A 93 12.33 -6.85 9.89
N TYR A 94 12.71 -6.05 8.89
CA TYR A 94 13.28 -4.73 9.06
C TYR A 94 12.30 -3.79 9.79
N LYS A 95 11.05 -3.72 9.33
CA LYS A 95 9.99 -2.93 9.99
C LYS A 95 9.79 -3.34 11.45
N LYS A 96 9.77 -4.64 11.73
CA LYS A 96 9.64 -5.16 13.11
C LYS A 96 10.83 -4.76 13.98
N LYS A 97 12.06 -4.97 13.48
CA LYS A 97 13.31 -4.68 14.21
C LYS A 97 13.41 -3.21 14.58
N HIS A 98 13.10 -2.31 13.64
CA HIS A 98 13.22 -0.87 13.81
C HIS A 98 11.94 -0.19 14.29
N LYS A 99 10.86 -0.96 14.56
CA LYS A 99 9.53 -0.46 14.95
C LYS A 99 8.96 0.58 13.97
N LEU A 100 9.21 0.34 12.68
CA LEU A 100 8.76 1.18 11.58
C LEU A 100 7.47 0.66 10.97
N LYS A 101 6.74 1.55 10.32
CA LYS A 101 5.54 1.24 9.53
C LYS A 101 5.56 1.99 8.21
N ASP A 102 4.95 1.42 7.20
CA ASP A 102 4.55 2.13 5.99
C ASP A 102 3.08 2.60 6.07
N PHE A 103 2.64 3.34 5.07
CA PHE A 103 1.26 3.83 5.04
C PHE A 103 0.23 2.70 4.91
N THR A 104 0.59 1.59 4.29
CA THR A 104 -0.25 0.41 4.17
C THR A 104 -0.44 -0.26 5.54
N ASP A 105 0.63 -0.37 6.34
CA ASP A 105 0.54 -0.85 7.72
C ASP A 105 -0.41 -0.01 8.58
N LEU A 106 -0.41 1.32 8.38
CA LEU A 106 -1.32 2.23 9.11
C LEU A 106 -2.78 1.93 8.79
N LEU A 107 -3.11 1.73 7.51
CA LEU A 107 -4.48 1.39 7.11
C LEU A 107 -4.89 0.02 7.67
N GLU A 108 -4.01 -0.99 7.56
CA GLU A 108 -4.26 -2.34 8.07
C GLU A 108 -4.48 -2.34 9.59
N GLU A 109 -3.63 -1.63 10.33
CA GLU A 109 -3.77 -1.55 11.77
C GLU A 109 -4.99 -0.75 12.19
N TRP A 110 -5.32 0.33 11.48
CA TRP A 110 -6.52 1.12 11.76
C TRP A 110 -7.81 0.31 11.48
N ILE A 111 -7.85 -0.46 10.40
CA ILE A 111 -8.98 -1.37 10.15
C ILE A 111 -9.18 -2.30 11.33
N ARG A 112 -8.11 -2.80 11.92
CA ARG A 112 -8.16 -3.76 13.04
C ARG A 112 -8.50 -3.10 14.37
N LYS A 113 -7.90 -1.94 14.70
CA LYS A 113 -7.93 -1.35 16.04
C LYS A 113 -8.53 0.06 16.11
N GLY A 114 -8.58 0.78 15.00
CA GLY A 114 -9.05 2.15 14.95
C GLY A 114 -10.55 2.25 15.23
N SER A 115 -10.96 3.36 15.82
CA SER A 115 -12.35 3.71 16.05
C SER A 115 -12.84 4.69 14.99
N VAL A 116 -14.10 4.56 14.60
CA VAL A 116 -14.72 5.52 13.68
C VAL A 116 -15.14 6.74 14.48
N PRO A 117 -14.76 7.97 14.07
CA PRO A 117 -15.26 9.18 14.72
C PRO A 117 -16.78 9.32 14.48
N ARG A 118 -17.45 10.07 15.34
CA ARG A 118 -18.87 10.38 15.12
C ARG A 118 -19.02 11.27 13.87
N LEU A 119 -19.63 10.73 12.83
CA LEU A 119 -19.88 11.40 11.56
C LEU A 119 -21.36 11.28 11.20
N ASN A 120 -21.90 12.33 10.61
CA ASN A 120 -23.30 12.32 10.12
C ASN A 120 -23.40 11.80 8.69
N SER A 121 -22.35 12.00 7.90
CA SER A 121 -22.29 11.57 6.50
C SER A 121 -20.87 11.21 6.07
N LEU A 122 -20.78 10.31 5.12
CA LEU A 122 -19.57 9.92 4.43
C LEU A 122 -19.71 10.21 2.94
N PHE A 123 -18.79 10.98 2.40
CA PHE A 123 -18.68 11.21 0.97
C PHE A 123 -17.36 10.60 0.50
N VAL A 124 -17.44 9.78 -0.54
CA VAL A 124 -16.30 9.17 -1.20
C VAL A 124 -16.29 9.69 -2.62
N ASP A 125 -15.26 10.45 -2.95
CA ASP A 125 -15.02 10.95 -4.30
C ASP A 125 -13.95 10.11 -4.98
N GLU A 126 -13.96 10.06 -6.31
CA GLU A 126 -13.06 9.23 -7.13
C GLU A 126 -13.02 7.77 -6.64
N ALA A 127 -14.19 7.22 -6.38
CA ALA A 127 -14.33 5.88 -5.78
C ALA A 127 -13.66 4.78 -6.61
N GLN A 128 -13.56 4.95 -7.95
CA GLN A 128 -12.91 4.05 -8.87
C GLN A 128 -11.39 3.92 -8.64
N ASP A 129 -10.76 4.91 -8.00
CA ASP A 129 -9.31 4.91 -7.74
C ASP A 129 -8.93 4.24 -6.42
N LEU A 130 -9.92 3.84 -5.62
CA LEU A 130 -9.67 3.21 -4.33
C LEU A 130 -9.23 1.75 -4.47
N SER A 131 -8.12 1.39 -3.83
CA SER A 131 -7.69 0.01 -3.69
C SER A 131 -8.64 -0.78 -2.78
N LYS A 132 -8.57 -2.12 -2.85
CA LYS A 132 -9.37 -3.00 -1.96
C LYS A 132 -9.14 -2.71 -0.47
N LEU A 133 -7.90 -2.39 -0.09
CA LEU A 133 -7.58 -2.00 1.29
C LEU A 133 -8.26 -0.68 1.68
N GLN A 134 -8.24 0.33 0.82
CA GLN A 134 -8.90 1.61 1.06
C GLN A 134 -10.42 1.43 1.13
N TRP A 135 -11.01 0.58 0.27
CA TRP A 135 -12.41 0.20 0.37
C TRP A 135 -12.78 -0.46 1.71
N GLN A 136 -11.87 -1.25 2.31
CA GLN A 136 -12.11 -1.79 3.66
C GLN A 136 -12.18 -0.68 4.71
N VAL A 137 -11.37 0.38 4.59
CA VAL A 137 -11.46 1.57 5.45
C VAL A 137 -12.79 2.27 5.25
N VAL A 138 -13.19 2.53 4.00
CA VAL A 138 -14.47 3.16 3.64
C VAL A 138 -15.65 2.35 4.20
N LYS A 139 -15.64 1.02 4.02
CA LYS A 139 -16.68 0.13 4.55
C LYS A 139 -16.76 0.17 6.08
N LYS A 140 -15.60 0.17 6.77
CA LYS A 140 -15.58 0.28 8.24
C LYS A 140 -16.20 1.60 8.70
N ILE A 141 -15.85 2.73 8.09
CA ILE A 141 -16.45 4.04 8.40
C ILE A 141 -17.94 4.02 8.06
N GLY A 142 -18.29 3.55 6.87
CA GLY A 142 -19.65 3.51 6.38
C GLY A 142 -20.62 2.68 7.24
N ASN A 143 -20.14 1.68 7.97
CA ASN A 143 -20.97 0.90 8.88
C ASN A 143 -21.47 1.70 10.09
N GLU A 144 -20.76 2.76 10.46
CA GLU A 144 -21.06 3.61 11.62
C GLU A 144 -21.79 4.91 11.23
N VAL A 145 -21.93 5.21 9.92
CA VAL A 145 -22.44 6.48 9.41
C VAL A 145 -23.79 6.29 8.75
N PRO A 146 -24.83 7.12 9.10
CA PRO A 146 -26.17 6.96 8.57
C PRO A 146 -26.30 7.29 7.08
N LEU A 147 -25.57 8.31 6.59
CA LEU A 147 -25.65 8.75 5.20
C LEU A 147 -24.32 8.50 4.48
N LYS A 148 -24.40 7.84 3.33
CA LYS A 148 -23.24 7.45 2.53
C LYS A 148 -23.47 7.80 1.08
N TYR A 149 -22.46 8.44 0.48
CA TYR A 149 -22.42 8.80 -0.93
C TYR A 149 -21.07 8.40 -1.49
N ALA A 150 -21.07 7.75 -2.63
CA ALA A 150 -19.87 7.45 -3.39
C ALA A 150 -20.07 7.97 -4.82
N ALA A 151 -19.11 8.73 -5.30
CA ALA A 151 -19.04 9.20 -6.68
C ALA A 151 -17.77 8.62 -7.31
N GLY A 152 -17.88 8.20 -8.56
CA GLY A 152 -16.78 7.66 -9.32
C GLY A 152 -17.22 7.38 -10.76
N ASP A 153 -16.26 7.28 -11.65
CA ASP A 153 -16.46 6.98 -13.06
C ASP A 153 -15.51 5.85 -13.47
N ASP A 154 -16.06 4.68 -13.70
CA ASP A 154 -15.28 3.48 -14.03
C ASP A 154 -14.50 3.62 -15.36
N ASP A 155 -14.98 4.47 -16.27
CA ASP A 155 -14.29 4.75 -17.54
C ASP A 155 -13.03 5.60 -17.32
N GLN A 156 -12.93 6.31 -16.20
CA GLN A 156 -11.78 7.11 -15.80
C GLN A 156 -10.84 6.38 -14.83
N ALA A 157 -11.06 5.11 -14.55
CA ALA A 157 -10.23 4.34 -13.62
C ALA A 157 -8.81 4.13 -14.19
N ILE A 158 -7.93 5.11 -13.99
CA ILE A 158 -6.55 5.10 -14.45
C ILE A 158 -5.61 4.35 -13.50
N TYR A 159 -6.02 4.11 -12.25
CA TYR A 159 -5.22 3.46 -11.21
C TYR A 159 -5.49 1.95 -11.06
N ARG A 160 -6.06 1.30 -12.06
CA ARG A 160 -6.28 -0.17 -12.04
C ARG A 160 -5.00 -0.96 -11.81
N TRP A 161 -3.89 -0.51 -12.38
CA TRP A 161 -2.56 -1.08 -12.19
C TRP A 161 -2.03 -0.95 -10.75
N ALA A 162 -2.44 0.10 -10.02
CA ALA A 162 -2.12 0.31 -8.62
C ALA A 162 -3.10 -0.42 -7.66
N GLY A 163 -3.95 -1.29 -8.18
CA GLY A 163 -4.87 -2.10 -7.39
C GLY A 163 -6.19 -1.42 -7.06
N ALA A 164 -6.63 -0.42 -7.83
CA ALA A 164 -7.98 0.10 -7.76
C ALA A 164 -9.00 -1.03 -7.99
N ALA A 165 -10.02 -1.09 -7.15
CA ALA A 165 -11.09 -2.09 -7.25
C ALA A 165 -12.24 -1.51 -8.07
N VAL A 166 -12.30 -1.89 -9.33
CA VAL A 166 -13.39 -1.59 -10.26
C VAL A 166 -14.21 -2.86 -10.42
N ASP A 167 -15.17 -3.09 -9.51
CA ASP A 167 -16.18 -4.17 -9.58
C ASP A 167 -17.48 -3.66 -8.95
#